data_95b1d6c1756535bd453f337003ce51f8
#
_entry.id   95b1d6c1756535bd453f337003ce51f8
#
_cell.length_a   1.000
_cell.length_b   1.000
_cell.length_c   1.000
_cell.angle_alpha   90.00
_cell.angle_beta   90.00
_cell.angle_gamma   90.00
#
_symmetry.space_group_name_H-M   'P 1'
#
loop_
_entity.id
_entity.type
_entity.pdbx_description
1 polymer ?
#
loop_
_entity_poly.entity_id
_entity_poly.type
_entity_poly.pdbx_seq_one_letter_code
_entity_poly.pdbx_strand_id
1 'polypeptide(L)'
;MQRASVLLASCCVAGALAITPAFAQGTKQKGAIPRPVAEAPPAAAAAATPAAAPTESKAALEGFRSATFGMNEADLRAAIAKDFGSKPDTVKVQDNPAELTRSLLVTVPELLANGGTAEISYVLGYKSKTLIQVGVVWSKQTDAALTPERIFSNANILRAHFLSEGFKPDSIAVNTPVNGGLLMFRGSDSKDRTVMLLLQGTMETKDNNQRILTPTGLLLFYVADAKSPDVFKLPPGQF
;
A
#
# COMPACT_ATOMS: atom_id res chain seq x y z
N MET A 1 -31.59 14.02 -17.32
CA MET A 1 -30.10 14.08 -17.27
C MET A 1 -29.70 13.84 -15.82
N GLN A 2 -29.44 12.57 -15.51
CA GLN A 2 -29.15 12.11 -14.14
C GLN A 2 -27.63 12.13 -13.95
N ARG A 3 -27.14 13.05 -13.12
CA ARG A 3 -25.72 13.11 -12.74
C ARG A 3 -25.47 12.00 -11.71
N ALA A 4 -24.81 10.95 -12.13
CA ALA A 4 -24.28 9.93 -11.23
C ALA A 4 -23.08 10.55 -10.50
N SER A 5 -23.27 10.91 -9.23
CA SER A 5 -22.16 11.24 -8.32
C SER A 5 -21.45 9.94 -7.96
N VAL A 6 -20.33 9.70 -8.58
CA VAL A 6 -19.43 8.60 -8.18
C VAL A 6 -18.71 9.04 -6.92
N LEU A 7 -19.18 8.53 -5.77
CA LEU A 7 -18.45 8.57 -4.51
C LEU A 7 -17.17 7.72 -4.68
N LEU A 8 -16.04 8.37 -4.91
CA LEU A 8 -14.74 7.75 -4.66
C LEU A 8 -14.65 7.51 -3.15
N ALA A 9 -14.98 6.29 -2.73
CA ALA A 9 -14.71 5.87 -1.38
C ALA A 9 -13.20 5.88 -1.18
N SER A 10 -12.71 6.83 -0.39
CA SER A 10 -11.35 6.84 0.14
C SER A 10 -11.26 5.64 1.07
N CYS A 11 -10.87 4.47 0.52
CA CYS A 11 -10.62 3.29 1.32
C CYS A 11 -9.31 3.50 2.10
N CYS A 12 -9.43 4.04 3.32
CA CYS A 12 -8.39 3.81 4.32
C CYS A 12 -8.37 2.32 4.63
N VAL A 13 -7.41 1.60 4.06
CA VAL A 13 -7.17 0.18 4.37
C VAL A 13 -6.54 0.10 5.75
N ALA A 14 -7.32 0.32 6.79
CA ALA A 14 -7.00 -0.04 8.16
C ALA A 14 -7.52 -1.48 8.41
N GLY A 15 -6.97 -2.43 7.67
CA GLY A 15 -7.18 -3.86 7.88
C GLY A 15 -5.99 -4.47 8.58
N ALA A 16 -6.03 -4.61 9.91
CA ALA A 16 -5.13 -5.48 10.64
C ALA A 16 -5.42 -6.94 10.23
N LEU A 17 -4.61 -7.50 9.33
CA LEU A 17 -4.60 -8.94 9.06
C LEU A 17 -3.95 -9.65 10.26
N ALA A 18 -4.78 -10.12 11.19
CA ALA A 18 -4.36 -11.10 12.17
C ALA A 18 -4.29 -12.47 11.48
N ILE A 19 -3.07 -12.95 11.22
CA ILE A 19 -2.82 -14.30 10.75
C ILE A 19 -2.72 -15.19 11.99
N THR A 20 -3.75 -15.98 12.26
CA THR A 20 -3.70 -17.08 13.23
C THR A 20 -3.19 -18.36 12.53
N PRO A 21 -2.14 -19.03 13.04
CA PRO A 21 -1.74 -20.33 12.51
C PRO A 21 -2.71 -21.43 13.01
N ALA A 22 -3.34 -22.13 12.08
CA ALA A 22 -4.11 -23.34 12.38
C ALA A 22 -3.17 -24.51 12.70
N PHE A 23 -3.22 -24.99 13.93
CA PHE A 23 -2.58 -26.26 14.32
C PHE A 23 -3.43 -27.43 13.80
N ALA A 24 -2.88 -28.23 12.90
CA ALA A 24 -3.45 -29.52 12.50
C ALA A 24 -3.16 -30.57 13.56
N GLN A 25 -4.23 -31.14 14.13
CA GLN A 25 -4.14 -32.30 15.04
C GLN A 25 -3.91 -33.58 14.24
N GLY A 26 -2.81 -34.27 14.54
CA GLY A 26 -2.49 -35.56 13.98
C GLY A 26 -3.24 -36.70 14.68
N THR A 27 -3.76 -37.61 13.87
CA THR A 27 -4.36 -38.87 14.29
C THR A 27 -3.30 -39.93 14.59
N LYS A 28 -3.53 -40.67 15.71
CA LYS A 28 -2.72 -41.81 16.20
C LYS A 28 -2.84 -42.99 15.26
N GLN A 29 -1.70 -43.62 14.92
CA GLN A 29 -1.69 -45.00 14.51
C GLN A 29 -0.61 -45.80 15.29
N LYS A 30 -1.08 -46.94 15.83
CA LYS A 30 -0.40 -47.84 16.75
C LYS A 30 0.20 -49.00 15.97
N GLY A 31 1.46 -49.36 16.23
CA GLY A 31 2.04 -50.61 15.67
C GLY A 31 3.50 -50.77 16.14
N ALA A 32 3.76 -51.87 16.82
CA ALA A 32 4.95 -52.11 17.64
C ALA A 32 6.04 -52.99 17.01
N ILE A 33 7.30 -52.78 17.48
CA ILE A 33 8.38 -53.74 17.82
C ILE A 33 9.39 -54.12 16.68
N PRO A 34 10.67 -54.49 17.02
CA PRO A 34 11.69 -53.93 17.94
C PRO A 34 13.08 -53.62 17.28
N ARG A 35 13.96 -53.11 18.14
CA ARG A 35 15.39 -52.71 17.99
C ARG A 35 16.32 -53.71 17.32
N PRO A 36 17.53 -53.25 16.82
CA PRO A 36 18.68 -53.17 17.70
C PRO A 36 19.44 -51.82 17.67
N VAL A 37 20.23 -51.70 18.76
CA VAL A 37 21.06 -50.58 19.18
C VAL A 37 22.27 -50.47 18.26
N ALA A 38 22.58 -49.26 17.80
CA ALA A 38 23.92 -48.88 17.34
C ALA A 38 24.24 -47.47 17.88
N GLU A 39 25.41 -47.42 18.43
CA GLU A 39 26.10 -46.36 19.17
C GLU A 39 26.13 -45.01 18.43
N ALA A 40 25.86 -43.93 19.17
CA ALA A 40 25.89 -42.55 18.66
C ALA A 40 27.30 -41.97 18.72
N PRO A 41 27.80 -41.30 17.68
CA PRO A 41 28.96 -40.43 17.77
C PRO A 41 28.58 -39.09 18.49
N PRO A 42 29.58 -38.42 19.12
CA PRO A 42 29.32 -37.27 19.97
C PRO A 42 28.81 -36.06 19.18
N ALA A 43 27.81 -35.39 19.77
CA ALA A 43 27.21 -34.19 19.28
C ALA A 43 28.25 -33.08 19.04
N ALA A 44 28.47 -32.75 17.77
CA ALA A 44 29.12 -31.51 17.40
C ALA A 44 28.20 -30.34 17.81
N ALA A 45 28.68 -29.48 18.66
CA ALA A 45 28.01 -28.25 19.06
C ALA A 45 27.68 -27.44 17.79
N ALA A 46 26.40 -27.32 17.49
CA ALA A 46 25.93 -26.41 16.46
C ALA A 46 26.31 -24.99 16.90
N ALA A 47 27.27 -24.40 16.23
CA ALA A 47 27.58 -22.99 16.37
C ALA A 47 26.31 -22.20 16.03
N ALA A 48 25.76 -21.50 17.01
CA ALA A 48 24.68 -20.56 16.80
C ALA A 48 25.15 -19.52 15.78
N THR A 49 24.54 -19.54 14.60
CA THR A 49 24.71 -18.48 13.60
C THR A 49 24.31 -17.17 14.28
N PRO A 50 25.16 -16.14 14.29
CA PRO A 50 24.76 -14.85 14.85
C PRO A 50 23.51 -14.38 14.11
N ALA A 51 22.46 -14.07 14.87
CA ALA A 51 21.28 -13.39 14.32
C ALA A 51 21.78 -12.12 13.62
N ALA A 52 21.58 -12.02 12.31
CA ALA A 52 21.94 -10.84 11.54
C ALA A 52 21.27 -9.63 12.23
N ALA A 53 22.08 -8.64 12.59
CA ALA A 53 21.58 -7.38 13.13
C ALA A 53 20.53 -6.83 12.17
N PRO A 54 19.43 -6.23 12.65
CA PRO A 54 18.41 -5.67 11.78
C PRO A 54 19.08 -4.65 10.86
N THR A 55 19.02 -4.92 9.56
CA THR A 55 19.57 -4.02 8.53
C THR A 55 18.78 -2.72 8.61
N GLU A 56 19.43 -1.62 8.98
CA GLU A 56 18.78 -0.33 9.04
C GLU A 56 18.16 0.02 7.69
N SER A 57 16.91 0.51 7.70
CA SER A 57 16.26 0.99 6.50
C SER A 57 16.99 2.22 5.96
N LYS A 58 17.39 2.19 4.69
CA LYS A 58 17.92 3.36 3.98
C LYS A 58 16.80 4.24 3.40
N ALA A 59 15.61 3.67 3.19
CA ALA A 59 14.45 4.41 2.71
C ALA A 59 13.99 5.44 3.72
N ALA A 60 13.60 6.62 3.22
CA ALA A 60 13.04 7.72 4.00
C ALA A 60 11.79 8.27 3.30
N LEU A 61 10.62 7.94 3.82
CA LEU A 61 9.33 8.38 3.28
C LEU A 61 8.90 9.70 3.95
N GLU A 62 9.46 10.84 3.52
CA GLU A 62 9.09 12.13 4.11
C GLU A 62 7.74 12.65 3.59
N GLY A 63 7.20 12.10 2.49
CA GLY A 63 5.98 12.53 1.83
C GLY A 63 5.99 12.17 0.35
N PHE A 64 5.53 13.08 -0.50
CA PHE A 64 5.53 12.92 -1.94
C PHE A 64 6.01 14.19 -2.63
N ARG A 65 7.16 14.13 -3.32
CA ARG A 65 7.84 15.29 -3.91
C ARG A 65 8.11 16.39 -2.85
N SER A 66 7.64 17.64 -3.11
CA SER A 66 7.80 18.75 -2.17
C SER A 66 6.81 18.73 -1.00
N ALA A 67 5.75 17.92 -1.07
CA ALA A 67 4.75 17.78 0.00
C ALA A 67 5.24 16.80 1.07
N THR A 68 5.52 17.29 2.28
CA THR A 68 6.00 16.46 3.39
C THR A 68 4.91 16.26 4.44
N PHE A 69 4.91 15.09 5.09
CA PHE A 69 3.97 14.80 6.18
C PHE A 69 4.06 15.84 7.29
N GLY A 70 2.92 16.23 7.84
CA GLY A 70 2.83 17.30 8.85
C GLY A 70 2.63 18.71 8.28
N MET A 71 2.72 18.93 6.97
CA MET A 71 2.39 20.22 6.35
C MET A 71 0.92 20.58 6.58
N ASN A 72 0.63 21.82 6.92
CA ASN A 72 -0.73 22.37 6.93
C ASN A 72 -1.23 22.63 5.50
N GLU A 73 -2.51 22.99 5.34
CA GLU A 73 -3.12 23.18 4.02
C GLU A 73 -2.44 24.28 3.20
N ALA A 74 -2.00 25.38 3.83
CA ALA A 74 -1.40 26.51 3.11
C ALA A 74 -0.02 26.12 2.53
N ASP A 75 0.83 25.50 3.35
CA ASP A 75 2.15 25.01 2.92
C ASP A 75 2.02 23.91 1.87
N LEU A 76 1.03 23.04 2.01
CA LEU A 76 0.73 21.97 1.06
C LEU A 76 0.30 22.53 -0.30
N ARG A 77 -0.54 23.57 -0.33
CA ARG A 77 -0.91 24.24 -1.59
C ARG A 77 0.31 24.87 -2.28
N ALA A 78 1.23 25.44 -1.51
CA ALA A 78 2.48 25.97 -2.06
C ALA A 78 3.38 24.86 -2.62
N ALA A 79 3.48 23.71 -1.94
CA ALA A 79 4.21 22.55 -2.42
C ALA A 79 3.61 21.99 -3.72
N ILE A 80 2.28 21.86 -3.79
CA ILE A 80 1.56 21.43 -5.00
C ILE A 80 1.81 22.38 -6.18
N ALA A 81 1.74 23.69 -5.93
CA ALA A 81 2.02 24.70 -6.96
C ALA A 81 3.45 24.61 -7.48
N LYS A 82 4.42 24.40 -6.59
CA LYS A 82 5.83 24.19 -6.93
C LYS A 82 6.05 22.94 -7.80
N ASP A 83 5.41 21.81 -7.43
CA ASP A 83 5.64 20.51 -8.08
C ASP A 83 4.98 20.38 -9.44
N PHE A 84 3.82 21.01 -9.64
CA PHE A 84 2.97 20.83 -10.82
C PHE A 84 2.61 22.11 -11.56
N GLY A 85 3.10 23.27 -11.11
CA GLY A 85 2.73 24.57 -11.68
C GLY A 85 1.22 24.86 -11.54
N SER A 86 0.54 24.15 -10.60
CA SER A 86 -0.91 24.20 -10.47
C SER A 86 -1.35 25.57 -9.96
N LYS A 87 -2.29 26.19 -10.66
CA LYS A 87 -2.97 27.38 -10.13
C LYS A 87 -3.85 26.97 -8.94
N PRO A 88 -4.03 27.84 -7.92
CA PRO A 88 -4.87 27.55 -6.74
C PRO A 88 -6.26 27.00 -7.10
N ASP A 89 -6.87 27.51 -8.17
CA ASP A 89 -8.22 27.16 -8.62
C ASP A 89 -8.30 25.76 -9.27
N THR A 90 -7.18 25.15 -9.63
CA THR A 90 -7.15 23.79 -10.20
C THR A 90 -7.09 22.70 -9.12
N VAL A 91 -6.83 23.07 -7.87
CA VAL A 91 -6.79 22.16 -6.72
C VAL A 91 -8.21 22.02 -6.17
N LYS A 92 -8.82 20.86 -6.40
CA LYS A 92 -10.17 20.58 -5.86
C LYS A 92 -10.08 20.20 -4.39
N VAL A 93 -11.09 20.58 -3.62
CA VAL A 93 -11.21 20.18 -2.21
C VAL A 93 -12.32 19.15 -2.09
N GLN A 94 -12.08 18.10 -1.35
CA GLN A 94 -13.06 17.06 -1.03
C GLN A 94 -13.01 16.74 0.46
N ASP A 95 -14.12 16.90 1.15
CA ASP A 95 -14.26 16.49 2.54
C ASP A 95 -14.82 15.06 2.61
N ASN A 96 -14.23 14.23 3.48
CA ASN A 96 -14.70 12.88 3.79
C ASN A 96 -15.52 12.92 5.10
N PRO A 97 -16.84 12.85 5.06
CA PRO A 97 -17.67 12.96 6.26
C PRO A 97 -17.57 11.75 7.19
N ALA A 98 -17.15 10.58 6.69
CA ALA A 98 -17.00 9.38 7.51
C ALA A 98 -15.74 9.42 8.38
N GLU A 99 -14.65 9.98 7.86
CA GLU A 99 -13.38 10.08 8.55
C GLU A 99 -13.07 11.49 9.07
N LEU A 100 -13.93 12.46 8.75
CA LEU A 100 -13.78 13.89 9.04
C LEU A 100 -12.43 14.45 8.58
N THR A 101 -11.91 13.89 7.49
CA THR A 101 -10.68 14.33 6.83
C THR A 101 -11.00 15.23 5.64
N ARG A 102 -10.01 16.01 5.21
CA ARG A 102 -10.09 16.86 4.01
C ARG A 102 -9.01 16.45 3.03
N SER A 103 -9.34 16.38 1.76
CA SER A 103 -8.40 16.04 0.69
C SER A 103 -8.26 17.19 -0.30
N LEU A 104 -7.03 17.49 -0.72
CA LEU A 104 -6.72 18.31 -1.87
C LEU A 104 -6.44 17.41 -3.06
N LEU A 105 -7.18 17.58 -4.16
CA LEU A 105 -7.07 16.74 -5.35
C LEU A 105 -6.44 17.52 -6.50
N VAL A 106 -5.47 16.89 -7.16
CA VAL A 106 -4.75 17.45 -8.32
C VAL A 106 -4.72 16.43 -9.44
N THR A 107 -5.11 16.82 -10.63
CA THR A 107 -4.99 16.00 -11.83
C THR A 107 -3.68 16.33 -12.55
N VAL A 108 -2.84 15.33 -12.78
CA VAL A 108 -1.54 15.47 -13.46
C VAL A 108 -1.55 14.65 -14.73
N PRO A 109 -1.42 15.27 -15.92
CA PRO A 109 -1.53 14.58 -17.21
C PRO A 109 -0.49 13.50 -17.42
N GLU A 110 0.73 13.69 -16.93
CA GLU A 110 1.84 12.77 -17.15
C GLU A 110 2.77 12.73 -15.93
N LEU A 111 2.36 12.00 -14.88
CA LEU A 111 3.16 11.84 -13.67
C LEU A 111 4.36 10.89 -13.89
N LEU A 112 4.16 9.87 -14.69
CA LEU A 112 5.19 8.95 -15.22
C LEU A 112 5.25 9.12 -16.73
N ALA A 113 6.43 9.03 -17.31
CA ALA A 113 6.64 9.12 -18.77
C ALA A 113 5.77 8.06 -19.48
N ASN A 114 4.90 8.50 -20.37
CA ASN A 114 3.89 7.69 -21.05
C ASN A 114 2.92 6.95 -20.12
N GLY A 115 2.83 7.35 -18.84
CA GLY A 115 2.03 6.69 -17.82
C GLY A 115 0.54 7.05 -17.86
N GLY A 116 0.17 8.07 -18.62
CA GLY A 116 -1.18 8.62 -18.65
C GLY A 116 -1.48 9.53 -17.47
N THR A 117 -2.70 10.04 -17.46
CA THR A 117 -3.16 11.00 -16.44
C THR A 117 -3.37 10.31 -15.09
N ALA A 118 -2.83 10.93 -14.04
CA ALA A 118 -3.04 10.51 -12.65
C ALA A 118 -3.83 11.55 -11.87
N GLU A 119 -4.60 11.12 -10.89
CA GLU A 119 -5.15 11.98 -9.85
C GLU A 119 -4.37 11.77 -8.56
N ILE A 120 -3.93 12.86 -7.95
CA ILE A 120 -3.20 12.86 -6.68
C ILE A 120 -4.12 13.44 -5.61
N SER A 121 -4.27 12.71 -4.50
CA SER A 121 -5.02 13.14 -3.33
C SER A 121 -4.07 13.35 -2.15
N TYR A 122 -4.10 14.54 -1.55
CA TYR A 122 -3.36 14.88 -0.34
C TYR A 122 -4.36 14.96 0.80
N VAL A 123 -4.28 14.04 1.76
CA VAL A 123 -5.25 13.91 2.86
C VAL A 123 -4.74 14.60 4.11
N LEU A 124 -5.52 15.56 4.61
CA LEU A 124 -5.29 16.25 5.88
C LEU A 124 -6.03 15.52 7.00
N GLY A 125 -5.34 15.28 8.10
CA GLY A 125 -5.86 14.53 9.25
C GLY A 125 -7.05 15.18 9.94
N TYR A 126 -7.81 14.36 10.65
CA TYR A 126 -9.01 14.80 11.40
C TYR A 126 -8.68 15.80 12.50
N LYS A 127 -7.70 15.48 13.36
CA LYS A 127 -7.32 16.33 14.50
C LYS A 127 -6.21 17.30 14.14
N SER A 128 -5.16 16.79 13.52
CA SER A 128 -3.96 17.57 13.22
C SER A 128 -4.17 18.63 12.15
N LYS A 129 -5.11 18.41 11.21
CA LYS A 129 -5.31 19.24 10.01
C LYS A 129 -4.04 19.39 9.17
N THR A 130 -3.14 18.41 9.27
CA THR A 130 -1.89 18.35 8.52
C THR A 130 -1.85 17.13 7.60
N LEU A 131 -0.94 17.11 6.62
CA LEU A 131 -0.78 16.02 5.66
C LEU A 131 -0.41 14.71 6.36
N ILE A 132 -1.29 13.72 6.25
CA ILE A 132 -1.11 12.36 6.81
C ILE A 132 -0.96 11.29 5.76
N GLN A 133 -1.46 11.52 4.54
CA GLN A 133 -1.43 10.54 3.46
C GLN A 133 -1.41 11.23 2.11
N VAL A 134 -0.71 10.63 1.14
CA VAL A 134 -0.82 10.97 -0.28
C VAL A 134 -1.24 9.72 -1.03
N GLY A 135 -2.28 9.85 -1.84
CA GLY A 135 -2.74 8.80 -2.75
C GLY A 135 -2.54 9.25 -4.20
N VAL A 136 -2.07 8.35 -5.05
CA VAL A 136 -1.97 8.57 -6.50
C VAL A 136 -2.74 7.47 -7.21
N VAL A 137 -3.64 7.86 -8.12
CA VAL A 137 -4.53 6.92 -8.80
C VAL A 137 -4.42 7.09 -10.31
N TRP A 138 -4.18 5.98 -10.98
CA TRP A 138 -4.35 5.84 -12.43
C TRP A 138 -5.54 4.93 -12.69
N SER A 139 -6.56 5.43 -13.34
CA SER A 139 -7.78 4.68 -13.65
C SER A 139 -8.44 5.24 -14.90
N LYS A 140 -9.40 4.49 -15.47
CA LYS A 140 -10.19 4.97 -16.60
C LYS A 140 -11.09 6.16 -16.28
N GLN A 141 -11.40 6.41 -15.00
CA GLN A 141 -12.11 7.61 -14.57
C GLN A 141 -11.24 8.87 -14.71
N THR A 142 -9.93 8.71 -14.47
CA THR A 142 -8.97 9.80 -14.55
C THR A 142 -8.48 10.00 -15.99
N ASP A 143 -8.27 8.91 -16.74
CA ASP A 143 -7.82 8.88 -18.13
C ASP A 143 -8.57 7.82 -18.92
N ALA A 144 -9.52 8.24 -19.76
CA ALA A 144 -10.33 7.33 -20.58
C ALA A 144 -9.48 6.52 -21.59
N ALA A 145 -8.29 7.03 -21.98
CA ALA A 145 -7.36 6.36 -22.89
C ALA A 145 -6.42 5.36 -22.20
N LEU A 146 -6.51 5.24 -20.87
CA LEU A 146 -5.65 4.34 -20.11
C LEU A 146 -5.97 2.87 -20.40
N THR A 147 -4.94 2.10 -20.81
CA THR A 147 -5.07 0.67 -21.12
C THR A 147 -4.55 -0.21 -19.98
N PRO A 148 -5.01 -1.47 -19.89
CA PRO A 148 -4.50 -2.43 -18.89
C PRO A 148 -2.98 -2.62 -18.97
N GLU A 149 -2.40 -2.63 -20.18
CA GLU A 149 -0.96 -2.78 -20.41
C GLU A 149 -0.18 -1.59 -19.85
N ARG A 150 -0.73 -0.36 -20.03
CA ARG A 150 -0.12 0.86 -19.49
C ARG A 150 -0.18 0.88 -17.97
N ILE A 151 -1.31 0.48 -17.38
CA ILE A 151 -1.46 0.32 -15.92
C ILE A 151 -0.42 -0.67 -15.39
N PHE A 152 -0.26 -1.81 -16.04
CA PHE A 152 0.70 -2.84 -15.64
C PHE A 152 2.16 -2.38 -15.80
N SER A 153 2.45 -1.64 -16.87
CA SER A 153 3.77 -1.01 -17.07
C SER A 153 4.12 -0.04 -15.94
N ASN A 154 3.20 0.88 -15.62
CA ASN A 154 3.36 1.80 -14.49
C ASN A 154 3.62 1.07 -13.17
N ALA A 155 2.84 0.01 -12.91
CA ALA A 155 2.98 -0.81 -11.72
C ALA A 155 4.38 -1.46 -11.61
N ASN A 156 4.91 -1.99 -12.72
CA ASN A 156 6.22 -2.62 -12.74
C ASN A 156 7.36 -1.60 -12.56
N ILE A 157 7.26 -0.41 -13.19
CA ILE A 157 8.23 0.68 -13.01
C ILE A 157 8.30 1.10 -11.55
N LEU A 158 7.14 1.36 -10.92
CA LEU A 158 7.09 1.78 -9.52
C LEU A 158 7.53 0.67 -8.57
N ARG A 159 7.15 -0.58 -8.84
CA ARG A 159 7.62 -1.72 -8.04
C ARG A 159 9.14 -1.86 -8.08
N ALA A 160 9.74 -1.76 -9.26
CA ALA A 160 11.20 -1.83 -9.41
C ALA A 160 11.90 -0.71 -8.65
N HIS A 161 11.36 0.52 -8.74
CA HIS A 161 11.85 1.66 -7.98
C HIS A 161 11.81 1.39 -6.47
N PHE A 162 10.66 1.02 -5.90
CA PHE A 162 10.55 0.79 -4.46
C PHE A 162 11.40 -0.38 -3.95
N LEU A 163 11.60 -1.42 -4.75
CA LEU A 163 12.49 -2.53 -4.38
C LEU A 163 13.96 -2.07 -4.22
N SER A 164 14.37 -0.99 -4.89
CA SER A 164 15.74 -0.44 -4.83
C SER A 164 15.96 0.56 -3.69
N GLU A 165 14.90 1.07 -3.03
CA GLU A 165 14.98 2.14 -2.03
C GLU A 165 15.55 1.71 -0.67
N GLY A 166 15.57 0.42 -0.36
CA GLY A 166 16.13 -0.10 0.90
C GLY A 166 15.20 0.07 2.10
N PHE A 167 13.95 -0.30 1.97
CA PHE A 167 12.99 -0.40 3.08
C PHE A 167 13.39 -1.45 4.11
N LYS A 168 12.77 -1.43 5.30
CA LYS A 168 12.95 -2.48 6.31
C LYS A 168 12.60 -3.84 5.70
N PRO A 169 13.51 -4.83 5.74
CA PRO A 169 13.28 -6.13 5.10
C PRO A 169 12.04 -6.87 5.60
N ASP A 170 11.74 -6.78 6.89
CA ASP A 170 10.58 -7.39 7.55
C ASP A 170 9.25 -6.70 7.22
N SER A 171 9.28 -5.48 6.68
CA SER A 171 8.11 -4.73 6.24
C SER A 171 7.74 -4.95 4.78
N ILE A 172 8.65 -5.56 3.99
CA ILE A 172 8.47 -5.72 2.55
C ILE A 172 7.49 -6.85 2.26
N ALA A 173 6.44 -6.53 1.51
CA ALA A 173 5.55 -7.50 0.89
C ALA A 173 5.45 -7.21 -0.61
N VAL A 174 5.56 -8.24 -1.44
CA VAL A 174 5.49 -8.13 -2.89
C VAL A 174 4.59 -9.19 -3.49
N ASN A 175 3.89 -8.84 -4.57
CA ASN A 175 3.07 -9.74 -5.36
C ASN A 175 2.07 -10.55 -4.50
N THR A 176 1.51 -9.93 -3.47
CA THR A 176 0.58 -10.57 -2.56
C THR A 176 -0.85 -10.39 -3.05
N PRO A 177 -1.61 -11.47 -3.35
CA PRO A 177 -3.02 -11.36 -3.72
C PRO A 177 -3.82 -10.72 -2.59
N VAL A 178 -4.69 -9.78 -2.96
CA VAL A 178 -5.63 -9.11 -2.05
C VAL A 178 -7.03 -9.11 -2.67
N ASN A 179 -8.05 -8.76 -1.88
CA ASN A 179 -9.39 -8.64 -2.44
C ASN A 179 -9.42 -7.54 -3.51
N GLY A 180 -9.86 -7.90 -4.73
CA GLY A 180 -9.97 -6.98 -5.86
C GLY A 180 -8.64 -6.62 -6.54
N GLY A 181 -7.54 -7.37 -6.33
CA GLY A 181 -6.29 -7.06 -7.01
C GLY A 181 -5.04 -7.76 -6.49
N LEU A 182 -3.91 -7.08 -6.65
CA LEU A 182 -2.59 -7.56 -6.29
C LEU A 182 -1.81 -6.43 -5.59
N LEU A 183 -1.36 -6.66 -4.36
CA LEU A 183 -0.38 -5.80 -3.71
C LEU A 183 0.97 -6.01 -4.40
N MET A 184 1.34 -5.08 -5.27
CA MET A 184 2.59 -5.15 -6.05
C MET A 184 3.81 -4.88 -5.18
N PHE A 185 3.67 -3.98 -4.20
CA PHE A 185 4.71 -3.64 -3.24
C PHE A 185 4.11 -3.02 -1.98
N ARG A 186 4.71 -3.33 -0.84
CA ARG A 186 4.58 -2.60 0.42
C ARG A 186 5.95 -2.56 1.08
N GLY A 187 6.29 -1.42 1.69
CA GLY A 187 7.51 -1.28 2.49
C GLY A 187 7.36 -0.15 3.48
N SER A 188 8.07 -0.24 4.62
CA SER A 188 8.11 0.81 5.63
C SER A 188 9.53 1.29 5.87
N ASP A 189 9.67 2.59 6.14
CA ASP A 189 10.94 3.20 6.51
C ASP A 189 11.28 3.03 8.01
N SER A 190 12.39 3.59 8.47
CA SER A 190 12.83 3.53 9.87
C SER A 190 11.85 4.15 10.86
N LYS A 191 10.99 5.07 10.39
CA LYS A 191 9.94 5.74 11.19
C LYS A 191 8.57 5.08 11.07
N ASP A 192 8.48 3.84 10.52
CA ASP A 192 7.25 3.09 10.26
C ASP A 192 6.29 3.75 9.24
N ARG A 193 6.73 4.79 8.52
CA ARG A 193 5.96 5.36 7.42
C ARG A 193 5.96 4.36 6.27
N THR A 194 4.82 4.22 5.61
CA THR A 194 4.58 3.10 4.70
C THR A 194 4.25 3.59 3.30
N VAL A 195 4.83 2.94 2.29
CA VAL A 195 4.39 3.03 0.91
C VAL A 195 3.69 1.74 0.52
N MET A 196 2.60 1.85 -0.26
CA MET A 196 1.86 0.73 -0.81
C MET A 196 1.53 0.98 -2.27
N LEU A 197 1.78 -0.03 -3.11
CA LEU A 197 1.45 -0.05 -4.52
C LEU A 197 0.47 -1.18 -4.79
N LEU A 198 -0.76 -0.85 -5.16
CA LEU A 198 -1.85 -1.79 -5.36
C LEU A 198 -2.33 -1.77 -6.82
N LEU A 199 -2.26 -2.90 -7.48
CA LEU A 199 -2.84 -3.12 -8.81
C LEU A 199 -4.26 -3.65 -8.64
N GLN A 200 -5.25 -2.83 -8.94
CA GLN A 200 -6.66 -3.25 -8.97
C GLN A 200 -6.98 -3.94 -10.29
N GLY A 201 -7.90 -4.89 -10.26
CA GLY A 201 -8.33 -5.58 -11.46
C GLY A 201 -9.41 -6.61 -11.23
N THR A 202 -9.92 -7.14 -12.35
CA THR A 202 -10.83 -8.27 -12.36
C THR A 202 -10.05 -9.57 -12.49
N MET A 203 -10.36 -10.54 -11.62
CA MET A 203 -9.75 -11.87 -11.66
C MET A 203 -10.68 -12.81 -12.44
N GLU A 204 -10.17 -13.36 -13.51
CA GLU A 204 -10.86 -14.37 -14.28
C GLU A 204 -10.16 -15.73 -14.11
N THR A 205 -10.95 -16.79 -13.94
CA THR A 205 -10.41 -18.15 -13.95
C THR A 205 -10.76 -18.77 -15.29
N LYS A 206 -9.74 -19.16 -16.08
CA LYS A 206 -9.92 -19.89 -17.35
C LYS A 206 -10.15 -21.38 -17.12
N ASP A 207 -10.60 -22.09 -18.16
CA ASP A 207 -10.95 -23.51 -18.15
C ASP A 207 -9.79 -24.42 -17.67
N ASN A 208 -8.54 -23.96 -17.78
CA ASN A 208 -7.34 -24.64 -17.27
C ASN A 208 -6.97 -24.29 -15.82
N ASN A 209 -7.90 -23.71 -15.03
CA ASN A 209 -7.67 -23.17 -13.68
C ASN A 209 -6.63 -22.03 -13.60
N GLN A 210 -6.20 -21.49 -14.72
CA GLN A 210 -5.31 -20.32 -14.72
C GLN A 210 -6.08 -19.06 -14.33
N ARG A 211 -5.61 -18.38 -13.29
CA ARG A 211 -6.16 -17.09 -12.84
C ARG A 211 -5.44 -15.95 -13.54
N ILE A 212 -6.20 -15.13 -14.25
CA ILE A 212 -5.69 -13.96 -14.97
C ILE A 212 -6.24 -12.70 -14.31
N LEU A 213 -5.36 -11.77 -13.96
CA LEU A 213 -5.73 -10.44 -13.50
C LEU A 213 -5.72 -9.47 -14.67
N THR A 214 -6.88 -8.90 -15.01
CA THR A 214 -6.99 -7.78 -15.96
C THR A 214 -6.97 -6.47 -15.19
N PRO A 215 -5.90 -5.65 -15.29
CA PRO A 215 -5.78 -4.40 -14.56
C PRO A 215 -6.88 -3.40 -14.94
N THR A 216 -7.47 -2.77 -13.93
CA THR A 216 -8.48 -1.69 -14.09
C THR A 216 -8.03 -0.38 -13.46
N GLY A 217 -7.05 -0.43 -12.54
CA GLY A 217 -6.49 0.72 -11.87
C GLY A 217 -5.18 0.42 -11.16
N LEU A 218 -4.42 1.46 -10.89
CA LEU A 218 -3.21 1.42 -10.09
C LEU A 218 -3.31 2.48 -9.01
N LEU A 219 -3.09 2.07 -7.76
CA LEU A 219 -3.10 2.96 -6.60
C LEU A 219 -1.74 2.91 -5.93
N LEU A 220 -1.21 4.09 -5.64
CA LEU A 220 0.01 4.27 -4.87
C LEU A 220 -0.31 5.12 -3.66
N PHE A 221 0.02 4.65 -2.47
CA PHE A 221 -0.19 5.37 -1.22
C PHE A 221 1.13 5.58 -0.49
N TYR A 222 1.32 6.80 0.01
CA TYR A 222 2.31 7.17 1.02
C TYR A 222 1.56 7.51 2.29
N VAL A 223 1.88 6.85 3.40
CA VAL A 223 1.13 6.95 4.66
C VAL A 223 2.09 7.28 5.80
N ALA A 224 1.80 8.34 6.54
CA ALA A 224 2.63 8.79 7.67
C ALA A 224 2.59 7.80 8.84
N ASP A 225 1.40 7.32 9.18
CA ASP A 225 1.17 6.32 10.24
C ASP A 225 0.07 5.35 9.79
N ALA A 226 0.47 4.16 9.34
CA ALA A 226 -0.46 3.13 8.91
C ALA A 226 -1.11 2.37 10.08
N LYS A 227 -0.51 2.42 11.28
CA LYS A 227 -1.02 1.72 12.48
C LYS A 227 -2.10 2.54 13.18
N SER A 228 -1.90 3.86 13.24
CA SER A 228 -2.80 4.78 13.94
C SER A 228 -3.06 6.07 13.13
N PRO A 229 -3.74 5.95 11.97
CA PRO A 229 -3.99 7.12 11.13
C PRO A 229 -4.89 8.13 11.86
N ASP A 230 -4.59 9.43 11.67
CA ASP A 230 -5.37 10.54 12.23
C ASP A 230 -6.68 10.75 11.48
N VAL A 231 -7.59 9.79 11.66
CA VAL A 231 -8.96 9.80 11.12
C VAL A 231 -9.97 9.70 12.25
N PHE A 232 -11.17 10.21 12.03
CA PHE A 232 -12.26 10.00 12.98
C PHE A 232 -12.64 8.51 13.03
N LYS A 233 -12.76 7.98 14.23
CA LYS A 233 -13.26 6.62 14.50
C LYS A 233 -14.33 6.71 15.57
N LEU A 234 -15.45 6.01 15.36
CA LEU A 234 -16.46 5.88 16.40
C LEU A 234 -15.87 5.13 17.60
N PRO A 235 -16.05 5.66 18.82
CA PRO A 235 -15.64 4.96 20.03
C PRO A 235 -16.31 3.58 20.14
N PRO A 236 -15.58 2.55 20.61
CA PRO A 236 -16.17 1.24 20.86
C PRO A 236 -17.38 1.32 21.79
N GLY A 237 -18.46 0.62 21.47
CA GLY A 237 -19.66 0.50 22.34
C GLY A 237 -20.66 1.65 22.22
N GLN A 238 -20.56 2.51 21.21
CA GLN A 238 -21.58 3.55 20.95
C GLN A 238 -22.76 3.07 20.09
N PHE A 239 -22.74 1.85 19.58
CA PHE A 239 -23.81 1.22 18.78
C PHE A 239 -23.93 -0.26 19.14
#